data_e53b3b1cf29de70b42f6524a0f51683f
#
_entry.id   e53b3b1cf29de70b42f6524a0f51683f
#
_cell.length_a   1.000
_cell.length_b   1.000
_cell.length_c   1.000
_cell.angle_alpha   90.00
_cell.angle_beta   90.00
_cell.angle_gamma   90.00
#
_symmetry.space_group_name_H-M   'P 1'
#
loop_
_entity.id
_entity.type
_entity.pdbx_description
1 polymer ?
#
loop_
_entity_poly.entity_id
_entity_poly.type
_entity_poly.pdbx_seq_one_letter_code
_entity_poly.pdbx_strand_id
1 'polypeptide(L)'
;MWIGARDAQRGRTAAEQLGARFVELDVLLDASVAAAAETVGELDVLINNAGISGGRVPVPDVTPEDVARVFETNVYGLVRVTRAFLRALRRSPHPVIVNVSSGMGSFAVTCDPGRVESTIVALPYPASKAAVTMLTTQYAKAFPDIRVNAVDPGYTATDFNGHSGPQTVTEGTDAIVAMATIGPDGPTGTFTDRQGAVPW
;
A
#
# COMPACT_ATOMS: atom_id res chain seq x y z
N MET A 1 6.34 -11.60 12.55
CA MET A 1 5.85 -10.94 11.31
C MET A 1 5.07 -11.96 10.48
N TRP A 2 4.03 -11.51 9.74
CA TRP A 2 3.28 -12.31 8.80
C TRP A 2 3.46 -11.76 7.39
N ILE A 3 3.50 -12.64 6.39
CA ILE A 3 3.46 -12.30 4.97
C ILE A 3 2.18 -12.85 4.38
N GLY A 4 1.30 -11.95 3.93
CA GLY A 4 0.11 -12.28 3.17
C GLY A 4 0.41 -12.31 1.67
N ALA A 5 0.09 -13.40 0.98
CA ALA A 5 0.19 -13.50 -0.46
C ALA A 5 -0.88 -14.42 -1.03
N ARG A 6 -1.38 -14.11 -2.24
CA ARG A 6 -2.36 -14.93 -2.96
C ARG A 6 -1.77 -16.21 -3.55
N ASP A 7 -0.49 -16.16 -3.92
CA ASP A 7 0.27 -17.31 -4.40
C ASP A 7 0.96 -17.97 -3.20
N ALA A 8 0.48 -19.14 -2.81
CA ALA A 8 0.96 -19.85 -1.63
C ALA A 8 2.44 -20.26 -1.75
N GLN A 9 2.90 -20.64 -2.94
CA GLN A 9 4.29 -21.05 -3.12
C GLN A 9 5.25 -19.87 -2.98
N ARG A 10 4.99 -18.77 -3.67
CA ARG A 10 5.80 -17.53 -3.58
C ARG A 10 5.75 -16.95 -2.16
N GLY A 11 4.58 -16.97 -1.53
CA GLY A 11 4.39 -16.48 -0.17
C GLY A 11 5.18 -17.26 0.87
N ARG A 12 5.19 -18.59 0.81
CA ARG A 12 5.99 -19.45 1.70
C ARG A 12 7.47 -19.24 1.50
N THR A 13 7.95 -19.21 0.26
CA THR A 13 9.36 -18.96 -0.05
C THR A 13 9.82 -17.62 0.53
N ALA A 14 9.04 -16.53 0.35
CA ALA A 14 9.35 -15.24 0.91
C ALA A 14 9.34 -15.24 2.45
N ALA A 15 8.38 -15.91 3.06
CA ALA A 15 8.29 -16.03 4.51
C ALA A 15 9.49 -16.79 5.11
N GLU A 16 9.90 -17.90 4.49
CA GLU A 16 11.09 -18.66 4.90
C GLU A 16 12.36 -17.81 4.81
N GLN A 17 12.57 -17.09 3.71
CA GLN A 17 13.73 -16.22 3.52
C GLN A 17 13.84 -15.11 4.58
N LEU A 18 12.70 -14.64 5.08
CA LEU A 18 12.61 -13.53 6.04
C LEU A 18 12.39 -13.98 7.49
N GLY A 19 12.35 -15.29 7.77
CA GLY A 19 12.02 -15.82 9.09
C GLY A 19 10.61 -15.39 9.56
N ALA A 20 9.68 -15.22 8.63
CA ALA A 20 8.31 -14.80 8.88
C ALA A 20 7.33 -15.98 8.79
N ARG A 21 6.07 -15.75 9.18
CA ARG A 21 4.96 -16.68 8.97
C ARG A 21 4.26 -16.33 7.67
N PHE A 22 3.75 -17.33 6.97
CA PHE A 22 2.92 -17.15 5.79
C PHE A 22 1.43 -17.26 6.14
N VAL A 23 0.61 -16.43 5.49
CA VAL A 23 -0.85 -16.59 5.44
C VAL A 23 -1.32 -16.38 4.01
N GLU A 24 -2.20 -17.24 3.54
CA GLU A 24 -2.82 -17.05 2.23
C GLU A 24 -3.78 -15.86 2.30
N LEU A 25 -3.56 -14.89 1.40
CA LEU A 25 -4.32 -13.64 1.38
C LEU A 25 -4.50 -13.14 -0.05
N ASP A 26 -5.68 -13.33 -0.60
CA ASP A 26 -6.12 -12.66 -1.82
C ASP A 26 -7.03 -11.49 -1.46
N VAL A 27 -6.55 -10.28 -1.70
CA VAL A 27 -7.27 -9.04 -1.37
C VAL A 27 -8.54 -8.83 -2.20
N LEU A 28 -8.73 -9.63 -3.26
CA LEU A 28 -9.93 -9.61 -4.09
C LEU A 28 -11.10 -10.41 -3.48
N LEU A 29 -10.82 -11.31 -2.54
CA LEU A 29 -11.77 -12.29 -2.03
C LEU A 29 -12.07 -12.07 -0.54
N ASP A 30 -13.30 -11.69 -0.22
CA ASP A 30 -13.75 -11.45 1.17
C ASP A 30 -13.48 -12.67 2.08
N ALA A 31 -13.72 -13.88 1.58
CA ALA A 31 -13.49 -15.11 2.34
C ALA A 31 -12.00 -15.33 2.66
N SER A 32 -11.10 -15.08 1.69
CA SER A 32 -9.65 -15.18 1.90
C SER A 32 -9.17 -14.17 2.94
N VAL A 33 -9.64 -12.93 2.85
CA VAL A 33 -9.27 -11.87 3.78
C VAL A 33 -9.79 -12.17 5.19
N ALA A 34 -11.03 -12.69 5.33
CA ALA A 34 -11.59 -13.07 6.62
C ALA A 34 -10.78 -14.22 7.27
N ALA A 35 -10.48 -15.27 6.51
CA ALA A 35 -9.67 -16.40 6.98
C ALA A 35 -8.25 -15.99 7.41
N ALA A 36 -7.63 -15.07 6.64
CA ALA A 36 -6.33 -14.50 6.98
C ALA A 36 -6.40 -13.71 8.31
N ALA A 37 -7.43 -12.90 8.52
CA ALA A 37 -7.59 -12.13 9.75
C ALA A 37 -7.81 -13.04 10.98
N GLU A 38 -8.56 -14.14 10.83
CA GLU A 38 -8.72 -15.15 11.87
C GLU A 38 -7.40 -15.85 12.19
N THR A 39 -6.64 -16.25 11.17
CA THR A 39 -5.35 -16.93 11.31
C THR A 39 -4.32 -16.07 12.03
N VAL A 40 -4.23 -14.80 11.67
CA VAL A 40 -3.27 -13.84 12.26
C VAL A 40 -3.64 -13.53 13.70
N GLY A 41 -4.91 -13.31 13.98
CA GLY A 41 -5.46 -13.07 15.32
C GLY A 41 -5.10 -11.70 15.88
N GLU A 42 -3.88 -11.51 16.37
CA GLU A 42 -3.38 -10.25 16.96
C GLU A 42 -2.48 -9.52 15.97
N LEU A 43 -2.60 -8.20 15.90
CA LEU A 43 -1.86 -7.37 14.94
C LEU A 43 -1.60 -5.98 15.50
N ASP A 44 -0.33 -5.57 15.52
CA ASP A 44 0.07 -4.21 15.89
C ASP A 44 0.20 -3.31 14.66
N VAL A 45 0.70 -3.86 13.55
CA VAL A 45 0.99 -3.11 12.33
C VAL A 45 0.38 -3.80 11.12
N LEU A 46 -0.43 -3.08 10.37
CA LEU A 46 -0.95 -3.49 9.07
C LEU A 46 -0.29 -2.68 7.96
N ILE A 47 0.39 -3.37 7.04
CA ILE A 47 0.94 -2.76 5.83
C ILE A 47 0.11 -3.19 4.63
N ASN A 48 -0.69 -2.27 4.09
CA ASN A 48 -1.45 -2.46 2.86
C ASN A 48 -0.53 -2.19 1.66
N ASN A 49 0.18 -3.24 1.22
CA ASN A 49 1.16 -3.15 0.13
C ASN A 49 0.64 -3.74 -1.20
N ALA A 50 -0.37 -4.60 -1.17
CA ALA A 50 -0.88 -5.24 -2.38
C ALA A 50 -1.33 -4.20 -3.43
N GLY A 51 -0.83 -4.36 -4.67
CA GLY A 51 -1.17 -3.43 -5.74
C GLY A 51 -0.74 -3.95 -7.10
N ILE A 52 -1.38 -3.40 -8.14
CA ILE A 52 -1.06 -3.64 -9.55
C ILE A 52 -0.96 -2.32 -10.31
N SER A 53 -0.11 -2.26 -11.33
CA SER A 53 0.01 -1.09 -12.21
C SER A 53 -1.12 -1.00 -13.25
N GLY A 54 -1.74 -2.13 -13.58
CA GLY A 54 -2.74 -2.21 -14.65
C GLY A 54 -2.15 -2.36 -16.07
N GLY A 55 -0.83 -2.35 -16.19
CA GLY A 55 -0.15 -2.42 -17.49
C GLY A 55 0.01 -1.03 -18.15
N ARG A 56 0.50 -1.02 -19.39
CA ARG A 56 0.72 0.21 -20.19
C ARG A 56 -0.33 0.26 -21.31
N VAL A 57 -1.50 0.78 -20.99
CA VAL A 57 -2.56 1.04 -21.97
C VAL A 57 -2.50 2.53 -22.33
N PRO A 58 -2.41 2.93 -23.60
CA PRO A 58 -2.51 4.33 -24.00
C PRO A 58 -3.81 4.95 -23.50
N VAL A 59 -3.76 6.19 -22.99
CA VAL A 59 -4.94 6.82 -22.35
C VAL A 59 -6.20 6.83 -23.24
N PRO A 60 -6.12 7.06 -24.56
CA PRO A 60 -7.30 6.99 -25.43
C PRO A 60 -7.97 5.61 -25.52
N ASP A 61 -7.21 4.54 -25.20
CA ASP A 61 -7.66 3.16 -25.31
C ASP A 61 -8.07 2.55 -23.97
N VAL A 62 -7.93 3.31 -22.87
CA VAL A 62 -8.29 2.85 -21.52
C VAL A 62 -9.80 2.69 -21.40
N THR A 63 -10.24 1.52 -21.03
CA THR A 63 -11.64 1.20 -20.79
C THR A 63 -12.03 1.36 -19.31
N PRO A 64 -13.34 1.47 -18.99
CA PRO A 64 -13.80 1.41 -17.60
C PRO A 64 -13.38 0.12 -16.88
N GLU A 65 -13.28 -1.00 -17.60
CA GLU A 65 -12.88 -2.29 -17.06
C GLU A 65 -11.40 -2.29 -16.64
N ASP A 66 -10.53 -1.59 -17.38
CA ASP A 66 -9.13 -1.39 -17.00
C ASP A 66 -9.02 -0.62 -15.69
N VAL A 67 -9.82 0.44 -15.55
CA VAL A 67 -9.89 1.22 -14.31
C VAL A 67 -10.42 0.34 -13.17
N ALA A 68 -11.53 -0.34 -13.37
CA ALA A 68 -12.16 -1.20 -12.37
C ALA A 68 -11.19 -2.28 -11.86
N ARG A 69 -10.45 -2.94 -12.76
CA ARG A 69 -9.46 -3.97 -12.42
C ARG A 69 -8.36 -3.44 -11.49
N VAL A 70 -7.86 -2.24 -11.72
CA VAL A 70 -6.84 -1.63 -10.88
C VAL A 70 -7.43 -1.19 -9.54
N PHE A 71 -8.62 -0.59 -9.55
CA PHE A 71 -9.31 -0.16 -8.34
C PHE A 71 -9.71 -1.35 -7.45
N GLU A 72 -10.11 -2.47 -8.04
CA GLU A 72 -10.47 -3.68 -7.28
C GLU A 72 -9.31 -4.15 -6.40
N THR A 73 -8.08 -4.14 -6.93
CA THR A 73 -6.90 -4.51 -6.15
C THR A 73 -6.45 -3.38 -5.23
N ASN A 74 -6.18 -2.20 -5.80
CA ASN A 74 -5.45 -1.15 -5.11
C ASN A 74 -6.30 -0.39 -4.09
N VAL A 75 -7.61 -0.30 -4.33
CA VAL A 75 -8.55 0.50 -3.53
C VAL A 75 -9.49 -0.39 -2.73
N TYR A 76 -10.30 -1.21 -3.40
CA TYR A 76 -11.27 -2.05 -2.70
C TYR A 76 -10.58 -3.14 -1.87
N GLY A 77 -9.49 -3.71 -2.37
CA GLY A 77 -8.65 -4.65 -1.62
C GLY A 77 -8.11 -4.04 -0.33
N LEU A 78 -7.59 -2.81 -0.38
CA LEU A 78 -7.13 -2.08 0.80
C LEU A 78 -8.26 -1.89 1.83
N VAL A 79 -9.44 -1.45 1.37
CA VAL A 79 -10.62 -1.25 2.25
C VAL A 79 -11.05 -2.58 2.88
N ARG A 80 -11.10 -3.65 2.08
CA ARG A 80 -11.47 -5.00 2.53
C ARG A 80 -10.53 -5.52 3.61
N VAL A 81 -9.22 -5.43 3.39
CA VAL A 81 -8.19 -5.85 4.35
C VAL A 81 -8.24 -4.99 5.60
N THR A 82 -8.25 -3.67 5.47
CA THR A 82 -8.34 -2.77 6.63
C THR A 82 -9.55 -3.08 7.50
N ARG A 83 -10.72 -3.26 6.90
CA ARG A 83 -11.95 -3.61 7.62
C ARG A 83 -11.84 -4.92 8.38
N ALA A 84 -11.28 -5.97 7.78
CA ALA A 84 -11.17 -7.29 8.39
C ALA A 84 -10.20 -7.30 9.58
N PHE A 85 -9.08 -6.56 9.46
CA PHE A 85 -8.06 -6.51 10.49
C PHE A 85 -8.31 -5.44 11.57
N LEU A 86 -9.30 -4.56 11.41
CA LEU A 86 -9.54 -3.45 12.34
C LEU A 86 -9.76 -3.92 13.80
N ARG A 87 -10.47 -5.05 13.99
CA ARG A 87 -10.68 -5.62 15.32
C ARG A 87 -9.38 -6.13 15.95
N ALA A 88 -8.48 -6.68 15.16
CA ALA A 88 -7.17 -7.15 15.62
C ALA A 88 -6.28 -5.96 16.01
N LEU A 89 -6.23 -4.94 15.16
CA LEU A 89 -5.49 -3.69 15.40
C LEU A 89 -5.93 -3.00 16.69
N ARG A 90 -7.24 -2.88 16.95
CA ARG A 90 -7.76 -2.23 18.15
C ARG A 90 -7.46 -2.96 19.46
N ARG A 91 -6.90 -4.17 19.42
CA ARG A 91 -6.39 -4.86 20.61
C ARG A 91 -4.93 -4.52 20.89
N SER A 92 -4.22 -3.97 19.93
CA SER A 92 -2.86 -3.47 20.12
C SER A 92 -2.84 -2.21 20.97
N PRO A 93 -1.85 -2.04 21.86
CA PRO A 93 -1.64 -0.78 22.57
C PRO A 93 -1.17 0.36 21.66
N HIS A 94 -0.58 0.03 20.50
CA HIS A 94 -0.01 1.00 19.55
C HIS A 94 -0.28 0.58 18.10
N PRO A 95 -1.55 0.61 17.66
CA PRO A 95 -1.89 0.15 16.32
C PRO A 95 -1.46 1.12 15.24
N VAL A 96 -0.87 0.58 14.16
CA VAL A 96 -0.41 1.34 13.01
C VAL A 96 -0.96 0.75 11.71
N ILE A 97 -1.38 1.59 10.79
CA ILE A 97 -1.70 1.23 9.41
C ILE A 97 -0.78 2.03 8.48
N VAL A 98 -0.06 1.33 7.61
CA VAL A 98 0.73 1.92 6.54
C VAL A 98 0.12 1.54 5.20
N ASN A 99 -0.34 2.53 4.46
CA ASN A 99 -0.89 2.35 3.12
C ASN A 99 0.17 2.71 2.08
N VAL A 100 0.61 1.73 1.30
CA VAL A 100 1.60 1.97 0.25
C VAL A 100 0.92 2.63 -0.94
N SER A 101 1.17 3.93 -1.09
CA SER A 101 0.72 4.76 -2.19
C SER A 101 1.81 4.89 -3.27
N SER A 102 1.96 6.06 -3.83
CA SER A 102 2.97 6.43 -4.83
C SER A 102 2.98 7.94 -5.02
N GLY A 103 4.11 8.54 -5.39
CA GLY A 103 4.18 9.92 -5.87
C GLY A 103 3.21 10.18 -7.04
N MET A 104 2.93 9.15 -7.85
CA MET A 104 1.89 9.21 -8.89
C MET A 104 0.48 9.46 -8.35
N GLY A 105 0.22 9.27 -7.06
CA GLY A 105 -1.05 9.57 -6.40
C GLY A 105 -1.14 10.98 -5.82
N SER A 106 -0.09 11.78 -5.94
CA SER A 106 -0.03 13.17 -5.49
C SER A 106 -0.31 14.13 -6.65
N PHE A 107 -1.30 15.00 -6.48
CA PHE A 107 -1.54 16.08 -7.47
C PHE A 107 -0.37 17.05 -7.54
N ALA A 108 0.20 17.42 -6.40
CA ALA A 108 1.34 18.34 -6.38
C ALA A 108 2.57 17.75 -7.07
N VAL A 109 2.88 16.47 -6.85
CA VAL A 109 4.03 15.80 -7.47
C VAL A 109 3.83 15.59 -8.97
N THR A 110 2.64 15.15 -9.40
CA THR A 110 2.36 14.91 -10.82
C THR A 110 2.20 16.17 -11.65
N CYS A 111 1.94 17.32 -11.01
CA CYS A 111 1.87 18.63 -11.67
C CYS A 111 3.18 19.43 -11.60
N ASP A 112 4.19 18.97 -10.87
CA ASP A 112 5.49 19.62 -10.76
C ASP A 112 6.40 19.24 -11.95
N PRO A 113 6.73 20.16 -12.87
CA PRO A 113 7.58 19.87 -14.03
C PRO A 113 9.02 19.46 -13.65
N GLY A 114 9.45 19.70 -12.42
CA GLY A 114 10.74 19.24 -11.87
C GLY A 114 10.75 17.76 -11.47
N ARG A 115 9.61 17.10 -11.48
CA ARG A 115 9.45 15.71 -11.06
C ARG A 115 9.27 14.78 -12.25
N VAL A 116 9.86 13.57 -12.16
CA VAL A 116 9.72 12.57 -13.23
C VAL A 116 8.27 12.11 -13.40
N GLU A 117 7.50 12.08 -12.32
CA GLU A 117 6.08 11.72 -12.32
C GLU A 117 5.23 12.61 -13.22
N SER A 118 5.61 13.90 -13.40
CA SER A 118 4.90 14.82 -14.29
C SER A 118 5.03 14.46 -15.79
N THR A 119 6.03 13.65 -16.13
CA THR A 119 6.27 13.18 -17.51
C THR A 119 5.57 11.86 -17.82
N ILE A 120 5.02 11.19 -16.81
CA ILE A 120 4.40 9.87 -16.94
C ILE A 120 2.89 10.04 -17.14
N VAL A 121 2.41 9.63 -18.30
CA VAL A 121 0.97 9.65 -18.63
C VAL A 121 0.40 8.26 -18.46
N ALA A 122 -0.45 8.10 -17.45
CA ALA A 122 -1.20 6.88 -17.14
C ALA A 122 -2.54 7.27 -16.49
N LEU A 123 -3.56 6.40 -16.56
CA LEU A 123 -4.87 6.77 -16.00
C LEU A 123 -5.26 5.89 -14.81
N PRO A 124 -5.34 4.54 -14.91
CA PRO A 124 -5.89 3.74 -13.80
C PRO A 124 -5.03 3.77 -12.54
N TYR A 125 -3.71 3.66 -12.69
CA TYR A 125 -2.79 3.54 -11.55
C TYR A 125 -2.70 4.83 -10.73
N PRO A 126 -2.39 6.00 -11.31
CA PRO A 126 -2.35 7.25 -10.55
C PRO A 126 -3.68 7.56 -9.86
N ALA A 127 -4.81 7.38 -10.56
CA ALA A 127 -6.13 7.57 -9.99
C ALA A 127 -6.37 6.66 -8.76
N SER A 128 -5.95 5.38 -8.83
CA SER A 128 -6.06 4.47 -7.70
C SER A 128 -5.18 4.89 -6.53
N LYS A 129 -3.97 5.39 -6.78
CA LYS A 129 -3.06 5.83 -5.72
C LYS A 129 -3.50 7.16 -5.09
N ALA A 130 -4.10 8.07 -5.85
CA ALA A 130 -4.79 9.24 -5.31
C ALA A 130 -5.96 8.84 -4.40
N ALA A 131 -6.73 7.81 -4.77
CA ALA A 131 -7.76 7.25 -3.91
C ALA A 131 -7.17 6.65 -2.61
N VAL A 132 -6.04 5.95 -2.68
CA VAL A 132 -5.33 5.42 -1.49
C VAL A 132 -4.89 6.54 -0.55
N THR A 133 -4.32 7.64 -1.06
CA THR A 133 -3.93 8.79 -0.23
C THR A 133 -5.15 9.45 0.42
N MET A 134 -6.26 9.61 -0.31
CA MET A 134 -7.49 10.14 0.25
C MET A 134 -8.08 9.19 1.33
N LEU A 135 -8.14 7.88 1.08
CA LEU A 135 -8.59 6.91 2.08
C LEU A 135 -7.73 6.96 3.35
N THR A 136 -6.42 7.16 3.22
CA THR A 136 -5.50 7.30 4.36
C THR A 136 -5.89 8.47 5.24
N THR A 137 -6.15 9.65 4.65
CA THR A 137 -6.57 10.83 5.41
C THR A 137 -7.93 10.63 6.10
N GLN A 138 -8.87 9.95 5.44
CA GLN A 138 -10.18 9.67 6.02
C GLN A 138 -10.10 8.64 7.15
N TYR A 139 -9.29 7.58 7.00
CA TYR A 139 -9.06 6.61 8.07
C TYR A 139 -8.35 7.25 9.27
N ALA A 140 -7.35 8.11 9.06
CA ALA A 140 -6.68 8.83 10.14
C ALA A 140 -7.65 9.70 10.96
N LYS A 141 -8.63 10.33 10.31
CA LYS A 141 -9.69 11.10 10.97
C LYS A 141 -10.71 10.20 11.69
N ALA A 142 -11.05 9.06 11.07
CA ALA A 142 -12.07 8.15 11.61
C ALA A 142 -11.55 7.27 12.76
N PHE A 143 -10.24 7.04 12.84
CA PHE A 143 -9.60 6.17 13.81
C PHE A 143 -8.56 6.93 14.65
N PRO A 144 -8.99 7.77 15.63
CA PRO A 144 -8.06 8.55 16.45
C PRO A 144 -7.16 7.67 17.33
N ASP A 145 -7.56 6.42 17.52
CA ASP A 145 -6.86 5.37 18.25
C ASP A 145 -5.80 4.63 17.43
N ILE A 146 -5.73 4.85 16.12
CA ILE A 146 -4.80 4.17 15.18
C ILE A 146 -3.96 5.20 14.44
N ARG A 147 -2.67 4.98 14.32
CA ARG A 147 -1.80 5.80 13.43
C ARG A 147 -1.94 5.30 12.00
N VAL A 148 -2.45 6.13 11.10
CA VAL A 148 -2.70 5.75 9.71
C VAL A 148 -1.96 6.70 8.78
N ASN A 149 -0.97 6.19 8.03
CA ASN A 149 -0.15 7.01 7.14
C ASN A 149 -0.02 6.38 5.75
N ALA A 150 0.16 7.21 4.74
CA ALA A 150 0.53 6.80 3.39
C ALA A 150 2.04 6.92 3.19
N VAL A 151 2.60 6.04 2.36
CA VAL A 151 4.01 6.09 1.97
C VAL A 151 4.16 5.98 0.46
N ASP A 152 5.13 6.71 -0.09
CA ASP A 152 5.65 6.48 -1.43
C ASP A 152 6.96 5.70 -1.33
N PRO A 153 7.04 4.45 -1.83
CA PRO A 153 8.28 3.69 -1.86
C PRO A 153 9.30 4.23 -2.87
N GLY A 154 8.91 5.20 -3.69
CA GLY A 154 9.70 5.69 -4.82
C GLY A 154 9.77 4.68 -5.97
N TYR A 155 10.59 5.00 -6.99
CA TYR A 155 10.72 4.17 -8.19
C TYR A 155 11.72 3.04 -7.96
N THR A 156 11.23 1.96 -7.35
CA THR A 156 12.01 0.81 -6.87
C THR A 156 12.06 -0.30 -7.93
N ALA A 157 13.24 -0.87 -8.17
CA ALA A 157 13.46 -1.96 -9.13
C ALA A 157 12.85 -3.28 -8.63
N THR A 158 11.65 -3.60 -9.11
CA THR A 158 10.88 -4.81 -8.75
C THR A 158 10.19 -5.40 -9.98
N ASP A 159 9.62 -6.59 -9.84
CA ASP A 159 8.75 -7.20 -10.86
C ASP A 159 7.60 -6.28 -11.30
N PHE A 160 7.16 -5.37 -10.43
CA PHE A 160 6.07 -4.44 -10.69
C PHE A 160 6.33 -3.54 -11.91
N ASN A 161 7.58 -3.18 -12.15
CA ASN A 161 7.99 -2.29 -13.23
C ASN A 161 9.06 -2.88 -14.15
N GLY A 162 9.25 -4.20 -14.11
CA GLY A 162 10.29 -4.89 -14.89
C GLY A 162 11.71 -4.50 -14.48
N HIS A 163 11.92 -4.22 -13.20
CA HIS A 163 13.20 -3.84 -12.59
C HIS A 163 13.81 -2.54 -13.16
N SER A 164 12.98 -1.61 -13.65
CA SER A 164 13.44 -0.37 -14.30
C SER A 164 13.67 0.81 -13.35
N GLY A 165 13.40 0.65 -12.05
CA GLY A 165 13.61 1.71 -11.06
C GLY A 165 15.08 1.91 -10.68
N PRO A 166 15.51 3.14 -10.32
CA PRO A 166 16.86 3.41 -9.85
C PRO A 166 17.12 2.99 -8.39
N GLN A 167 16.06 2.78 -7.60
CA GLN A 167 16.16 2.39 -6.20
C GLN A 167 16.21 0.87 -6.05
N THR A 168 17.01 0.42 -5.08
CA THR A 168 17.02 -0.96 -4.61
C THR A 168 15.75 -1.28 -3.81
N VAL A 169 15.44 -2.58 -3.65
CA VAL A 169 14.31 -3.01 -2.80
C VAL A 169 14.47 -2.50 -1.36
N THR A 170 15.68 -2.52 -0.81
CA THR A 170 15.96 -2.00 0.53
C THR A 170 15.60 -0.51 0.64
N GLU A 171 16.06 0.30 -0.29
CA GLU A 171 15.74 1.73 -0.34
C GLU A 171 14.25 2.00 -0.49
N GLY A 172 13.54 1.19 -1.29
CA GLY A 172 12.09 1.28 -1.46
C GLY A 172 11.28 0.92 -0.22
N THR A 173 11.90 0.23 0.76
CA THR A 173 11.23 -0.10 2.02
C THR A 173 11.49 0.91 3.15
N ASP A 174 12.43 1.85 3.00
CA ASP A 174 12.82 2.77 4.07
C ASP A 174 11.63 3.55 4.66
N ALA A 175 10.81 4.18 3.81
CA ALA A 175 9.63 4.93 4.26
C ALA A 175 8.56 4.00 4.89
N ILE A 176 8.39 2.79 4.35
CA ILE A 176 7.45 1.81 4.87
C ILE A 176 7.85 1.40 6.29
N VAL A 177 9.13 1.04 6.49
CA VAL A 177 9.67 0.64 7.79
C VAL A 177 9.59 1.80 8.77
N ALA A 178 9.98 3.01 8.36
CA ALA A 178 9.92 4.19 9.20
C ALA A 178 8.50 4.42 9.74
N MET A 179 7.48 4.36 8.88
CA MET A 179 6.08 4.54 9.29
C MET A 179 5.49 3.33 10.04
N ALA A 180 5.98 2.12 9.79
CA ALA A 180 5.55 0.92 10.50
C ALA A 180 6.10 0.84 11.94
N THR A 181 7.16 1.56 12.26
CA THR A 181 7.84 1.53 13.56
C THR A 181 7.68 2.81 14.38
N ILE A 182 6.75 3.68 14.00
CA ILE A 182 6.44 4.91 14.78
C ILE A 182 5.89 4.56 16.16
N GLY A 183 6.24 5.40 17.14
CA GLY A 183 5.68 5.30 18.49
C GLY A 183 4.25 5.82 18.61
N PRO A 184 3.65 5.74 19.80
CA PRO A 184 2.28 6.16 20.05
C PRO A 184 2.02 7.65 19.76
N ASP A 185 3.04 8.49 19.88
CA ASP A 185 2.97 9.92 19.59
C ASP A 185 3.41 10.27 18.16
N GLY A 186 3.62 9.24 17.31
CA GLY A 186 4.03 9.40 15.93
C GLY A 186 2.94 10.06 15.06
N PRO A 187 3.28 10.42 13.82
CA PRO A 187 2.37 11.10 12.91
C PRO A 187 1.18 10.22 12.51
N THR A 188 0.08 10.86 12.15
CA THR A 188 -1.08 10.23 11.54
C THR A 188 -1.68 11.14 10.47
N GLY A 189 -2.22 10.57 9.41
CA GLY A 189 -2.76 11.34 8.29
C GLY A 189 -1.68 12.00 7.45
N THR A 190 -0.45 11.44 7.42
CA THR A 190 0.66 11.99 6.63
C THR A 190 0.92 11.15 5.37
N PHE A 191 1.56 11.78 4.40
CA PHE A 191 2.10 11.11 3.23
C PHE A 191 3.61 11.39 3.16
N THR A 192 4.43 10.34 3.15
CA THR A 192 5.88 10.45 3.25
C THR A 192 6.58 9.52 2.26
N ASP A 193 7.77 9.91 1.86
CA ASP A 193 8.73 9.06 1.18
C ASP A 193 10.02 8.93 2.02
N ARG A 194 11.05 8.37 1.45
CA ARG A 194 12.38 8.23 2.04
C ARG A 194 13.05 9.59 2.37
N GLN A 195 12.63 10.67 1.73
CA GLN A 195 13.20 12.01 1.89
C GLN A 195 12.41 12.87 2.89
N GLY A 196 11.21 12.44 3.24
CA GLY A 196 10.34 13.14 4.20
C GLY A 196 8.91 13.30 3.72
N ALA A 197 8.31 14.46 3.97
CA ALA A 197 6.93 14.72 3.61
C ALA A 197 6.74 14.85 2.09
N VAL A 198 5.76 14.12 1.56
CA VAL A 198 5.31 14.25 0.17
C VAL A 198 4.07 15.15 0.17
N PRO A 199 4.01 16.21 -0.68
CA PRO A 199 2.81 17.01 -0.82
C PRO A 199 1.66 16.17 -1.42
N TRP A 200 0.40 16.52 -1.02
CA TRP A 200 -0.81 15.82 -1.50
C TRP A 200 -1.15 16.08 -2.96
#